data_abdf40721fa84ed028c9a8c0d637ed32
#
_entry.id   abdf40721fa84ed028c9a8c0d637ed32
#
_cell.length_a   1.000
_cell.length_b   1.000
_cell.length_c   1.000
_cell.angle_alpha   90.00
_cell.angle_beta   90.00
_cell.angle_gamma   90.00
#
_symmetry.space_group_name_H-M   'P 1'
#
loop_
_entity.id
_entity.type
_entity.pdbx_description
1 polymer ?
#
loop_
_entity_poly.entity_id
_entity_poly.type
_entity_poly.pdbx_seq_one_letter_code
_entity_poly.pdbx_strand_id
1 'polypeptide(L)'
;MITAIQVFHFLQAEERRTVLRQCHAALKENGILVSFENIAPFTETGKTVCLEKWRRFQMEQGKSREETEGHISRYGKDYFPITIEEHLRLLRESGFRVVEMLWFSNTQAGFWAMK
;
A
#
# COMPACT_ATOMS: atom_id res chain seq x y z
N MET A 1 0.87 -16.12 11.96
CA MET A 1 0.82 -15.27 10.76
C MET A 1 -0.04 -14.05 11.04
N ILE A 2 0.32 -12.91 10.52
CA ILE A 2 -0.48 -11.68 10.52
C ILE A 2 -0.81 -11.35 9.07
N THR A 3 -2.05 -10.96 8.80
CA THR A 3 -2.48 -10.46 7.49
C THR A 3 -3.02 -9.04 7.63
N ALA A 4 -2.65 -8.16 6.70
CA ALA A 4 -3.12 -6.78 6.59
C ALA A 4 -3.54 -6.49 5.16
N ILE A 5 -4.84 -6.45 4.91
CA ILE A 5 -5.42 -6.30 3.58
C ILE A 5 -6.05 -4.92 3.47
N GLN A 6 -5.49 -4.06 2.63
CA GLN A 6 -5.97 -2.69 2.40
C GLN A 6 -6.03 -1.86 3.69
N VAL A 7 -4.98 -1.93 4.52
CA VAL A 7 -4.92 -1.29 5.85
C VAL A 7 -3.86 -0.20 5.93
N PHE A 8 -2.62 -0.53 5.54
CA PHE A 8 -1.49 0.36 5.80
C PHE A 8 -1.52 1.66 5.00
N HIS A 9 -2.18 1.68 3.85
CA HIS A 9 -2.28 2.91 3.06
C HIS A 9 -3.17 3.99 3.71
N PHE A 10 -3.95 3.66 4.74
CA PHE A 10 -4.65 4.66 5.55
C PHE A 10 -3.77 5.31 6.63
N LEU A 11 -2.59 4.76 6.89
CA LEU A 11 -1.69 5.21 7.93
C LEU A 11 -0.66 6.20 7.37
N GLN A 12 -0.40 7.26 8.11
CA GLN A 12 0.72 8.16 7.84
C GLN A 12 2.06 7.49 8.18
N ALA A 13 3.17 8.10 7.76
CA ALA A 13 4.50 7.48 7.81
C ALA A 13 4.87 6.95 9.21
N GLU A 14 4.69 7.74 10.26
CA GLU A 14 5.08 7.34 11.61
C GLU A 14 4.15 6.27 12.21
N GLU A 15 2.87 6.37 11.95
CA GLU A 15 1.89 5.35 12.36
C GLU A 15 2.19 4.02 11.69
N ARG A 16 2.48 4.05 10.39
CA ARG A 16 2.84 2.86 9.61
C ARG A 16 4.10 2.18 10.17
N ARG A 17 5.14 2.95 10.49
CA ARG A 17 6.36 2.43 11.13
C ARG A 17 6.07 1.77 12.47
N THR A 18 5.26 2.42 13.28
CA THR A 18 4.87 1.91 14.60
C THR A 18 4.13 0.59 14.48
N VAL A 19 3.12 0.52 13.62
CA VAL A 19 2.32 -0.71 13.41
C VAL A 19 3.18 -1.84 12.84
N LEU A 20 4.07 -1.58 11.88
CA LEU A 20 4.96 -2.61 11.35
C LEU A 20 5.90 -3.19 12.40
N ARG A 21 6.47 -2.34 13.29
CA ARG A 21 7.27 -2.80 14.43
C ARG A 21 6.45 -3.62 15.42
N GLN A 22 5.20 -3.23 15.68
CA GLN A 22 4.29 -3.99 16.53
C GLN A 22 3.95 -5.36 15.91
N CYS A 23 3.70 -5.42 14.60
CA CYS A 23 3.50 -6.68 13.88
C CYS A 23 4.73 -7.59 14.01
N HIS A 24 5.93 -7.05 13.79
CA HIS A 24 7.16 -7.79 13.96
C HIS A 24 7.32 -8.32 15.39
N ALA A 25 7.08 -7.48 16.39
CA ALA A 25 7.19 -7.88 17.79
C ALA A 25 6.18 -8.98 18.18
N ALA A 26 4.96 -8.89 17.67
CA ALA A 26 3.88 -9.87 17.97
C ALA A 26 4.08 -11.23 17.28
N LEU A 27 4.84 -11.29 16.19
CA LEU A 27 5.12 -12.54 15.52
C LEU A 27 6.10 -13.41 16.29
N LYS A 28 5.88 -14.71 16.27
CA LYS A 28 6.86 -15.70 16.73
C LYS A 28 8.02 -15.77 15.73
N GLU A 29 9.11 -16.38 16.16
CA GLU A 29 10.25 -16.69 15.27
C GLU A 29 9.77 -17.44 14.02
N ASN A 30 10.24 -17.02 12.85
CA ASN A 30 9.78 -17.47 11.51
C ASN A 30 8.31 -17.14 11.21
N GLY A 31 7.67 -16.30 12.02
CA GLY A 31 6.32 -15.83 11.76
C GLY A 31 6.27 -14.90 10.53
N ILE A 32 5.16 -14.91 9.82
CA ILE A 32 5.00 -14.22 8.54
C ILE A 32 3.95 -13.11 8.66
N LEU A 33 4.27 -11.95 8.12
CA LEU A 33 3.33 -10.88 7.79
C LEU A 33 3.05 -10.93 6.29
N VAL A 34 1.78 -10.90 5.92
CA VAL A 34 1.31 -10.72 4.53
C VAL A 34 0.49 -9.45 4.45
N SER A 35 0.80 -8.58 3.50
CA SER A 35 0.03 -7.37 3.26
C SER A 35 -0.31 -7.17 1.79
N PHE A 36 -1.50 -6.61 1.54
CA PHE A 36 -1.95 -6.18 0.21
C PHE A 36 -2.35 -4.72 0.30
N GLU A 37 -1.71 -3.87 -0.50
CA GLU A 37 -1.84 -2.43 -0.36
C GLU A 37 -2.01 -1.72 -1.69
N ASN A 38 -2.66 -0.56 -1.62
CA ASN A 38 -2.55 0.42 -2.69
C ASN A 38 -1.14 1.01 -2.67
N ILE A 39 -0.53 1.11 -3.82
CA ILE A 39 0.84 1.62 -3.99
C ILE A 39 0.86 2.90 -4.82
N ALA A 40 1.85 3.73 -4.56
CA ALA A 40 2.14 4.92 -5.36
C ALA A 40 3.07 4.57 -6.53
N PRO A 41 2.87 5.15 -7.72
CA PRO A 41 3.87 5.14 -8.77
C PRO A 41 5.16 5.84 -8.35
N PHE A 42 6.26 5.49 -9.00
CA PHE A 42 7.59 6.01 -8.65
C PHE A 42 7.78 7.50 -9.03
N THR A 43 7.01 8.01 -9.98
CA THR A 43 7.16 9.37 -10.50
C THR A 43 5.83 10.12 -10.49
N GLU A 44 5.89 11.45 -10.46
CA GLU A 44 4.68 12.30 -10.57
C GLU A 44 3.96 12.09 -11.90
N THR A 45 4.69 11.94 -13.00
CA THR A 45 4.10 11.60 -14.30
C THR A 45 3.38 10.25 -14.25
N GLY A 46 4.00 9.23 -13.66
CA GLY A 46 3.39 7.92 -13.44
C GLY A 46 2.12 8.01 -12.60
N LYS A 47 2.12 8.82 -11.56
CA LYS A 47 0.94 9.09 -10.72
C LYS A 47 -0.20 9.71 -11.54
N THR A 48 0.09 10.72 -12.34
CA THR A 48 -0.91 11.35 -13.22
C THR A 48 -1.54 10.33 -14.18
N VAL A 49 -0.70 9.52 -14.82
CA VAL A 49 -1.17 8.45 -15.75
C VAL A 49 -2.02 7.41 -15.01
N CYS A 50 -1.60 6.97 -13.83
CA CYS A 50 -2.35 5.99 -13.05
C CYS A 50 -3.71 6.53 -12.58
N LEU A 51 -3.76 7.78 -12.12
CA LEU A 51 -5.01 8.41 -11.69
C LEU A 51 -5.97 8.59 -12.88
N GLU A 52 -5.46 8.93 -14.06
CA GLU A 52 -6.29 9.05 -15.27
C GLU A 52 -6.85 7.69 -15.70
N LYS A 53 -6.04 6.64 -15.70
CA LYS A 53 -6.52 5.27 -15.98
C LYS A 53 -7.59 4.84 -14.98
N TRP A 54 -7.37 5.11 -13.70
CA TRP A 54 -8.30 4.78 -12.65
C TRP A 54 -9.61 5.56 -12.80
N ARG A 55 -9.54 6.85 -13.15
CA ARG A 55 -10.71 7.69 -13.44
C ARG A 55 -11.56 7.08 -14.55
N ARG A 56 -10.95 6.73 -15.67
CA ARG A 56 -11.64 6.10 -16.81
C ARG A 56 -12.30 4.79 -16.39
N PHE A 57 -11.56 3.94 -15.72
CA PHE A 57 -12.10 2.66 -15.23
C PHE A 57 -13.33 2.85 -14.34
N GLN A 58 -13.30 3.77 -13.39
CA GLN A 58 -14.45 4.03 -12.51
C GLN A 58 -15.66 4.51 -13.28
N MET A 59 -15.48 5.38 -14.25
CA MET A 59 -16.57 5.88 -15.11
C MET A 59 -17.12 4.79 -16.01
N GLU A 60 -16.28 3.93 -16.57
CA GLU A 60 -16.69 2.75 -17.36
C GLU A 60 -17.50 1.74 -16.51
N GLN A 61 -17.22 1.66 -15.21
CA GLN A 61 -17.98 0.85 -14.26
C GLN A 61 -19.29 1.52 -13.78
N GLY A 62 -19.68 2.63 -14.37
CA GLY A 62 -20.95 3.31 -14.11
C GLY A 62 -20.93 4.34 -12.97
N LYS A 63 -19.77 4.66 -12.40
CA LYS A 63 -19.66 5.76 -11.42
C LYS A 63 -19.74 7.11 -12.12
N SER A 64 -20.39 8.06 -11.47
CA SER A 64 -20.45 9.45 -11.96
C SER A 64 -19.05 10.08 -11.91
N ARG A 65 -18.86 11.14 -12.69
CA ARG A 65 -17.65 11.95 -12.65
C ARG A 65 -17.45 12.57 -11.26
N GLU A 66 -18.50 13.05 -10.65
CA GLU A 66 -18.48 13.65 -9.31
C GLU A 66 -18.02 12.65 -8.23
N GLU A 67 -18.57 11.44 -8.21
CA GLU A 67 -18.15 10.36 -7.30
C GLU A 67 -16.68 9.99 -7.50
N THR A 68 -16.26 9.87 -8.76
CA THR A 68 -14.89 9.54 -9.15
C THR A 68 -13.90 10.61 -8.69
N GLU A 69 -14.18 11.89 -8.97
CA GLU A 69 -13.32 13.01 -8.53
C GLU A 69 -13.32 13.15 -7.01
N GLY A 70 -14.45 12.93 -6.34
CA GLY A 70 -14.53 12.90 -4.89
C GLY A 70 -13.60 11.86 -4.28
N HIS A 71 -13.53 10.68 -4.85
CA HIS A 71 -12.62 9.63 -4.41
C HIS A 71 -11.14 9.99 -4.66
N ILE A 72 -10.81 10.49 -5.84
CA ILE A 72 -9.43 10.92 -6.19
C ILE A 72 -8.95 12.03 -5.26
N SER A 73 -9.82 12.96 -4.89
CA SER A 73 -9.48 14.09 -3.99
C SER A 73 -9.04 13.65 -2.59
N ARG A 74 -9.35 12.43 -2.18
CA ARG A 74 -8.95 11.86 -0.89
C ARG A 74 -7.50 11.37 -0.87
N TYR A 75 -6.87 11.23 -2.04
CA TYR A 75 -5.47 10.84 -2.16
C TYR A 75 -4.56 11.88 -1.46
N GLY A 76 -3.74 11.40 -0.53
CA GLY A 76 -2.88 12.25 0.31
C GLY A 76 -3.59 12.97 1.45
N LYS A 77 -4.92 12.76 1.62
CA LYS A 77 -5.72 13.29 2.72
C LYS A 77 -6.22 12.18 3.64
N ASP A 78 -6.90 11.19 3.07
CA ASP A 78 -7.51 10.08 3.81
C ASP A 78 -6.76 8.77 3.59
N TYR A 79 -5.99 8.65 2.50
CA TYR A 79 -5.12 7.51 2.24
C TYR A 79 -3.79 7.99 1.64
N PHE A 80 -2.73 7.28 1.99
CA PHE A 80 -1.35 7.67 1.77
C PHE A 80 -0.55 6.53 1.13
N PRO A 81 -0.81 6.15 -0.14
CA PRO A 81 -0.04 5.13 -0.81
C PRO A 81 1.44 5.53 -0.91
N ILE A 82 2.31 4.57 -0.72
CA ILE A 82 3.76 4.73 -0.90
C ILE A 82 4.25 3.80 -2.01
N THR A 83 5.45 4.05 -2.51
CA THR A 83 6.04 3.23 -3.57
C THR A 83 6.37 1.83 -3.09
N ILE A 84 6.52 0.88 -4.03
CA ILE A 84 6.98 -0.48 -3.72
C ILE A 84 8.32 -0.44 -2.98
N GLU A 85 9.27 0.40 -3.43
CA GLU A 85 10.58 0.55 -2.78
C GLU A 85 10.45 0.96 -1.32
N GLU A 86 9.57 1.92 -1.03
CA GLU A 86 9.32 2.36 0.34
C GLU A 86 8.68 1.26 1.20
N HIS A 87 7.74 0.47 0.65
CA HIS A 87 7.19 -0.68 1.35
C HIS A 87 8.28 -1.68 1.74
N LEU A 88 9.11 -2.07 0.79
CA LEU A 88 10.20 -3.02 1.03
C LEU A 88 11.21 -2.47 2.04
N ARG A 89 11.56 -1.18 1.94
CA ARG A 89 12.46 -0.52 2.89
C ARG A 89 11.89 -0.51 4.30
N LEU A 90 10.64 -0.10 4.48
CA LEU A 90 9.99 -0.03 5.79
C LEU A 90 9.88 -1.40 6.46
N LEU A 91 9.58 -2.45 5.71
CA LEU A 91 9.55 -3.81 6.23
C LEU A 91 10.94 -4.24 6.75
N ARG A 92 12.00 -3.98 5.98
CA ARG A 92 13.39 -4.28 6.42
C ARG A 92 13.77 -3.46 7.66
N GLU A 93 13.49 -2.15 7.67
CA GLU A 93 13.76 -1.27 8.80
C GLU A 93 12.97 -1.66 10.06
N SER A 94 11.84 -2.35 9.89
CA SER A 94 11.02 -2.85 11.00
C SER A 94 11.53 -4.16 11.61
N GLY A 95 12.62 -4.74 11.04
CA GLY A 95 13.31 -5.90 11.58
C GLY A 95 13.05 -7.22 10.85
N PHE A 96 12.20 -7.23 9.83
CA PHE A 96 11.97 -8.44 9.04
C PHE A 96 13.21 -8.83 8.25
N ARG A 97 13.66 -10.09 8.40
CA ARG A 97 14.88 -10.62 7.76
C ARG A 97 14.66 -11.06 6.31
N VAL A 98 13.45 -11.49 5.98
CA VAL A 98 13.02 -11.81 4.61
C VAL A 98 11.90 -10.86 4.22
N VAL A 99 12.03 -10.20 3.09
CA VAL A 99 11.04 -9.25 2.58
C VAL A 99 10.95 -9.44 1.08
N GLU A 100 9.80 -9.89 0.61
CA GLU A 100 9.57 -10.25 -0.79
C GLU A 100 8.24 -9.70 -1.29
N MET A 101 8.14 -9.59 -2.60
CA MET A 101 6.88 -9.31 -3.26
C MET A 101 6.08 -10.60 -3.45
N LEU A 102 4.77 -10.50 -3.27
CA LEU A 102 3.84 -11.60 -3.52
C LEU A 102 3.19 -11.48 -4.91
N TRP A 103 2.74 -10.27 -5.27
CA TRP A 103 2.18 -9.98 -6.58
C TRP A 103 2.16 -8.46 -6.83
N PHE A 104 1.89 -8.08 -8.07
CA PHE A 104 1.76 -6.70 -8.50
C PHE A 104 0.65 -6.57 -9.56
N SER A 105 -0.15 -5.52 -9.43
CA SER A 105 -1.17 -5.15 -10.40
C SER A 105 -1.40 -3.63 -10.38
N ASN A 106 -0.92 -2.93 -11.39
CA ASN A 106 -1.12 -1.49 -11.62
C ASN A 106 -0.91 -0.61 -10.37
N THR A 107 -1.97 -0.42 -9.58
CA THR A 107 -1.98 0.44 -8.37
C THR A 107 -2.00 -0.35 -7.06
N GLN A 108 -1.81 -1.66 -7.13
CA GLN A 108 -1.83 -2.54 -5.95
C GLN A 108 -0.66 -3.49 -5.96
N ALA A 109 -0.19 -3.86 -4.79
CA ALA A 109 0.85 -4.87 -4.63
C ALA A 109 0.64 -5.66 -3.34
N GLY A 110 1.08 -6.90 -3.37
CA GLY A 110 1.16 -7.77 -2.21
C GLY A 110 2.61 -7.99 -1.81
N PHE A 111 2.83 -8.04 -0.52
CA PHE A 111 4.13 -8.27 0.10
C PHE A 111 4.02 -9.39 1.14
N TRP A 112 5.11 -10.11 1.34
CA TRP A 112 5.25 -10.94 2.52
C TRP A 112 6.60 -10.73 3.18
N ALA A 113 6.63 -10.83 4.49
CA ALA A 113 7.82 -10.62 5.28
C ALA A 113 7.91 -11.62 6.43
N MET A 114 9.10 -12.12 6.72
CA MET A 114 9.35 -13.12 7.78
C MET A 114 10.23 -12.52 8.87
N LYS A 115 9.84 -12.77 10.11
CA LYS A 115 10.62 -12.43 11.30
C LYS A 115 11.88 -13.28 11.44
#